data_53f2f383e84b4b193d9e1bafd0af7567
#
_entry.id   53f2f383e84b4b193d9e1bafd0af7567
#
_cell.length_a   1.000
_cell.length_b   1.000
_cell.length_c   1.000
_cell.angle_alpha   90.00
_cell.angle_beta   90.00
_cell.angle_gamma   90.00
#
_symmetry.space_group_name_H-M   'P 1'
#
loop_
_entity.id
_entity.type
_entity.pdbx_description
1 polymer ?
#
loop_
_entity_poly.entity_id
_entity_poly.type
_entity_poly.pdbx_seq_one_letter_code
_entity_poly.pdbx_strand_id
1 'polypeptide(L)'
;MSSLDASTDNVTLWRPTGQEEIDLVAASKWRAWPPRLPEQPIFYPVLNRWYAAKIAREWNVPRGGVGYVTRFDVRRAYLDQFPVRQAGSREVLEYWIPAEELGAFNENITGVIREVARYLGPVPDEEFDQAEAALGRQFPAAWREYLQGQAWLSRGWMETGSYLTLLTPGKSLEMGEAWELAAQLHPGVMILGTGGSRELLVVDSRDPLAPVALVDVASDGWASAVPQLPVGQFISEVEAGTFRFTWEGAVKS
;
A
#
# COMPACT_ATOMS: atom_id res chain seq x y z
N MET A 1 -41.93 -8.19 -20.43
CA MET A 1 -40.97 -9.16 -19.90
C MET A 1 -39.77 -8.34 -19.42
N SER A 2 -39.72 -8.07 -18.14
CA SER A 2 -38.67 -7.28 -17.51
C SER A 2 -37.42 -8.13 -17.44
N SER A 3 -36.34 -7.70 -18.09
CA SER A 3 -35.01 -8.27 -17.89
C SER A 3 -34.61 -7.98 -16.43
N LEU A 4 -34.67 -9.00 -15.61
CA LEU A 4 -34.06 -8.98 -14.28
C LEU A 4 -32.58 -8.68 -14.50
N ASP A 5 -32.19 -7.49 -14.06
CA ASP A 5 -30.81 -7.11 -13.85
C ASP A 5 -30.19 -8.22 -12.98
N ALA A 6 -29.39 -9.07 -13.57
CA ALA A 6 -28.57 -10.02 -12.83
C ALA A 6 -27.53 -9.17 -12.10
N SER A 7 -27.91 -8.66 -10.93
CA SER A 7 -26.97 -8.15 -9.93
C SER A 7 -25.86 -9.18 -9.87
N THR A 8 -24.68 -8.82 -10.38
CA THR A 8 -23.51 -9.68 -10.31
C THR A 8 -23.11 -9.74 -8.84
N ASP A 9 -23.69 -10.69 -8.10
CA ASP A 9 -23.32 -10.96 -6.72
C ASP A 9 -21.88 -11.50 -6.73
N ASN A 10 -20.94 -10.64 -6.35
CA ASN A 10 -19.53 -10.94 -6.32
C ASN A 10 -19.03 -11.02 -4.88
N VAL A 11 -18.02 -11.83 -4.67
CA VAL A 11 -17.24 -11.88 -3.43
C VAL A 11 -15.91 -11.21 -3.69
N THR A 12 -15.58 -10.20 -2.89
CA THR A 12 -14.25 -9.59 -2.89
C THR A 12 -13.28 -10.50 -2.16
N LEU A 13 -12.18 -10.80 -2.81
CA LEU A 13 -11.08 -11.60 -2.29
C LEU A 13 -9.77 -10.82 -2.34
N TRP A 14 -8.86 -11.20 -1.46
CA TRP A 14 -7.50 -10.69 -1.44
C TRP A 14 -6.51 -11.82 -1.57
N ARG A 15 -5.31 -11.49 -2.08
CA ARG A 15 -4.21 -12.44 -2.11
C ARG A 15 -2.90 -11.71 -1.84
N PRO A 16 -2.14 -12.18 -0.81
CA PRO A 16 -0.75 -11.79 -0.64
C PRO A 16 0.12 -12.50 -1.67
N THR A 17 1.08 -11.79 -2.26
CA THR A 17 1.98 -12.38 -3.26
C THR A 17 3.37 -11.73 -3.22
N GLY A 18 4.37 -12.43 -3.71
CA GLY A 18 5.73 -11.93 -3.95
C GLY A 18 5.90 -11.40 -5.38
N GLN A 19 7.13 -11.00 -5.71
CA GLN A 19 7.46 -10.39 -7.00
C GLN A 19 7.16 -11.31 -8.18
N GLU A 20 7.59 -12.57 -8.12
CA GLU A 20 7.43 -13.50 -9.25
C GLU A 20 5.95 -13.72 -9.62
N GLU A 21 5.08 -13.92 -8.63
CA GLU A 21 3.66 -14.16 -8.90
C GLU A 21 2.97 -12.89 -9.41
N ILE A 22 3.31 -11.69 -8.89
CA ILE A 22 2.71 -10.43 -9.37
C ILE A 22 3.14 -10.10 -10.80
N ASP A 23 4.37 -10.43 -11.20
CA ASP A 23 4.86 -10.24 -12.57
C ASP A 23 4.07 -11.11 -13.56
N LEU A 24 3.76 -12.35 -13.20
CA LEU A 24 2.91 -13.23 -14.01
C LEU A 24 1.47 -12.73 -14.09
N VAL A 25 0.93 -12.20 -13.00
CA VAL A 25 -0.40 -11.55 -13.00
C VAL A 25 -0.39 -10.33 -13.91
N ALA A 26 0.65 -9.49 -13.85
CA ALA A 26 0.79 -8.34 -14.74
C ALA A 26 0.90 -8.76 -16.22
N ALA A 27 1.65 -9.82 -16.52
CA ALA A 27 1.76 -10.39 -17.87
C ALA A 27 0.40 -10.88 -18.42
N SER A 28 -0.50 -11.34 -17.54
CA SER A 28 -1.90 -11.68 -17.89
C SER A 28 -2.79 -10.45 -18.13
N LYS A 29 -2.23 -9.23 -18.10
CA LYS A 29 -2.97 -7.95 -18.09
C LYS A 29 -3.90 -7.82 -16.88
N TRP A 30 -3.47 -8.34 -15.75
CA TRP A 30 -4.21 -8.31 -14.48
C TRP A 30 -5.55 -9.06 -14.51
N ARG A 31 -5.64 -10.13 -15.31
CA ARG A 31 -6.89 -10.86 -15.51
C ARG A 31 -6.88 -12.28 -15.01
N ALA A 32 -5.71 -12.84 -14.72
CA ALA A 32 -5.61 -14.24 -14.34
C ALA A 32 -4.46 -14.46 -13.36
N TRP A 33 -4.65 -15.40 -12.46
CA TRP A 33 -3.62 -15.98 -11.61
C TRP A 33 -2.85 -17.04 -12.43
N PRO A 34 -1.52 -17.11 -12.26
CA PRO A 34 -0.69 -18.10 -12.94
C PRO A 34 -1.00 -19.52 -12.45
N PRO A 35 -0.71 -20.55 -13.27
CA PRO A 35 -0.81 -21.95 -12.83
C PRO A 35 -0.03 -22.19 -11.53
N ARG A 36 -0.54 -23.10 -10.70
CA ARG A 36 0.14 -23.47 -9.44
C ARG A 36 1.36 -24.34 -9.73
N LEU A 37 2.35 -24.21 -8.85
CA LEU A 37 3.51 -25.10 -8.87
C LEU A 37 3.08 -26.51 -8.42
N PRO A 38 3.70 -27.60 -8.95
CA PRO A 38 3.33 -28.96 -8.57
C PRO A 38 3.37 -29.23 -7.06
N GLU A 39 4.31 -28.60 -6.35
CA GLU A 39 4.46 -28.71 -4.90
C GLU A 39 3.49 -27.81 -4.11
N GLN A 40 2.72 -26.97 -4.79
CA GLN A 40 1.74 -26.07 -4.22
C GLN A 40 0.39 -26.22 -4.92
N PRO A 41 -0.30 -27.36 -4.79
CA PRO A 41 -1.46 -27.70 -5.60
C PRO A 41 -2.74 -26.94 -5.23
N ILE A 42 -2.67 -26.04 -4.28
CA ILE A 42 -3.83 -25.25 -3.83
C ILE A 42 -3.56 -23.76 -3.99
N PHE A 43 -4.54 -23.03 -4.48
CA PHE A 43 -4.58 -21.59 -4.51
C PHE A 43 -5.43 -21.09 -3.34
N TYR A 44 -4.87 -20.18 -2.52
CA TYR A 44 -5.46 -19.69 -1.27
C TYR A 44 -5.81 -18.20 -1.35
N PRO A 45 -6.94 -17.79 -1.92
CA PRO A 45 -7.43 -16.44 -1.76
C PRO A 45 -8.10 -16.28 -0.40
N VAL A 46 -7.90 -15.11 0.23
CA VAL A 46 -8.41 -14.83 1.58
C VAL A 46 -9.56 -13.83 1.55
N LEU A 47 -10.44 -13.88 2.56
CA LEU A 47 -11.58 -12.98 2.68
C LEU A 47 -11.26 -11.70 3.48
N ASN A 48 -10.07 -11.59 4.06
CA ASN A 48 -9.69 -10.49 4.93
C ASN A 48 -8.46 -9.77 4.41
N ARG A 49 -8.61 -8.47 4.14
CA ARG A 49 -7.50 -7.62 3.71
C ARG A 49 -6.35 -7.58 4.71
N TRP A 50 -6.67 -7.41 5.99
CA TRP A 50 -5.65 -7.36 7.05
C TRP A 50 -4.82 -8.65 7.13
N TYR A 51 -5.45 -9.81 6.88
CA TYR A 51 -4.74 -11.08 6.86
C TYR A 51 -3.83 -11.21 5.64
N ALA A 52 -4.28 -10.76 4.47
CA ALA A 52 -3.42 -10.67 3.29
C ALA A 52 -2.22 -9.74 3.54
N ALA A 53 -2.44 -8.57 4.17
CA ALA A 53 -1.37 -7.66 4.54
C ALA A 53 -0.39 -8.28 5.53
N LYS A 54 -0.88 -9.02 6.52
CA LYS A 54 -0.04 -9.76 7.48
C LYS A 54 0.87 -10.76 6.78
N ILE A 55 0.34 -11.59 5.87
CA ILE A 55 1.14 -12.56 5.11
C ILE A 55 2.16 -11.84 4.22
N ALA A 56 1.76 -10.76 3.53
CA ALA A 56 2.66 -10.00 2.68
C ALA A 56 3.87 -9.47 3.48
N ARG A 57 3.65 -8.96 4.68
CA ARG A 57 4.67 -8.37 5.55
C ARG A 57 5.55 -9.42 6.26
N GLU A 58 4.92 -10.44 6.85
CA GLU A 58 5.61 -11.39 7.71
C GLU A 58 6.26 -12.55 6.94
N TRP A 59 5.79 -12.84 5.71
CA TRP A 59 6.24 -13.99 4.93
C TRP A 59 6.85 -13.60 3.59
N ASN A 60 6.17 -12.73 2.79
CA ASN A 60 6.69 -12.39 1.46
C ASN A 60 7.89 -11.44 1.55
N VAL A 61 7.79 -10.37 2.37
CA VAL A 61 8.91 -9.43 2.55
C VAL A 61 10.18 -10.13 3.04
N PRO A 62 10.19 -10.95 4.11
CA PRO A 62 11.40 -11.63 4.54
C PRO A 62 12.01 -12.59 3.52
N ARG A 63 11.18 -13.15 2.62
CA ARG A 63 11.65 -14.10 1.59
C ARG A 63 12.20 -13.44 0.35
N GLY A 64 11.59 -12.34 -0.09
CA GLY A 64 11.88 -11.73 -1.39
C GLY A 64 12.07 -10.21 -1.35
N GLY A 65 12.18 -9.60 -0.18
CA GLY A 65 12.37 -8.15 -0.02
C GLY A 65 11.11 -7.33 -0.28
N VAL A 66 10.06 -7.94 -0.84
CA VAL A 66 8.81 -7.27 -1.19
C VAL A 66 7.60 -8.18 -0.99
N GLY A 67 6.50 -7.57 -0.52
CA GLY A 67 5.21 -8.24 -0.40
C GLY A 67 4.10 -7.37 -0.97
N TYR A 68 3.22 -7.95 -1.74
CA TYR A 68 2.07 -7.29 -2.36
C TYR A 68 0.78 -7.80 -1.75
N VAL A 69 -0.21 -6.95 -1.68
CA VAL A 69 -1.60 -7.35 -1.46
C VAL A 69 -2.39 -6.98 -2.70
N THR A 70 -3.07 -7.96 -3.26
CA THR A 70 -3.98 -7.75 -4.38
C THR A 70 -5.43 -7.89 -3.92
N ARG A 71 -6.34 -7.25 -4.66
CA ARG A 71 -7.79 -7.36 -4.53
C ARG A 71 -8.41 -7.72 -5.86
N PHE A 72 -9.41 -8.59 -5.85
CA PHE A 72 -10.19 -8.97 -7.02
C PHE A 72 -11.57 -9.48 -6.60
N ASP A 73 -12.52 -9.43 -7.52
CA ASP A 73 -13.88 -9.86 -7.28
C ASP A 73 -14.16 -11.12 -8.10
N VAL A 74 -14.85 -12.10 -7.50
CA VAL A 74 -15.20 -13.38 -8.14
C VAL A 74 -16.69 -13.62 -8.01
N ARG A 75 -17.31 -14.17 -9.04
CA ARG A 75 -18.74 -14.51 -9.03
C ARG A 75 -19.08 -15.45 -7.87
N ARG A 76 -20.01 -15.04 -7.02
CA ARG A 76 -20.46 -15.84 -5.87
C ARG A 76 -20.94 -17.22 -6.30
N ALA A 77 -21.76 -17.29 -7.34
CA ALA A 77 -22.32 -18.56 -7.85
C ALA A 77 -21.23 -19.59 -8.20
N TYR A 78 -20.02 -19.13 -8.59
CA TYR A 78 -18.89 -20.02 -8.79
C TYR A 78 -18.25 -20.42 -7.46
N LEU A 79 -18.07 -19.47 -6.53
CA LEU A 79 -17.42 -19.72 -5.24
C LEU A 79 -18.24 -20.61 -4.31
N ASP A 80 -19.56 -20.65 -4.45
CA ASP A 80 -20.46 -21.42 -3.58
C ASP A 80 -20.19 -22.94 -3.63
N GLN A 81 -19.49 -23.45 -4.66
CA GLN A 81 -19.04 -24.83 -4.72
C GLN A 81 -17.84 -25.13 -3.79
N PHE A 82 -17.14 -24.11 -3.30
CA PHE A 82 -15.98 -24.27 -2.43
C PHE A 82 -16.32 -23.87 -1.00
N PRO A 83 -15.98 -24.69 -0.01
CA PRO A 83 -16.20 -24.30 1.38
C PRO A 83 -15.20 -23.23 1.80
N VAL A 84 -15.70 -22.21 2.51
CA VAL A 84 -14.84 -21.28 3.25
C VAL A 84 -14.18 -22.05 4.40
N ARG A 85 -12.87 -21.95 4.51
CA ARG A 85 -12.09 -22.62 5.55
C ARG A 85 -11.50 -21.59 6.50
N GLN A 86 -11.38 -22.00 7.75
CA GLN A 86 -10.73 -21.23 8.79
C GLN A 86 -9.27 -21.68 8.87
N ALA A 87 -8.34 -20.75 8.62
CA ALA A 87 -6.89 -20.99 8.69
C ALA A 87 -6.31 -20.38 9.98
N GLY A 88 -6.51 -21.04 11.11
CA GLY A 88 -6.02 -20.58 12.42
C GLY A 88 -7.12 -19.92 13.26
N SER A 89 -7.11 -18.59 13.45
CA SER A 89 -8.13 -17.89 14.25
C SER A 89 -9.48 -17.83 13.51
N ARG A 90 -10.56 -17.56 14.28
CA ARG A 90 -11.92 -17.45 13.72
C ARG A 90 -12.08 -16.39 12.63
N GLU A 91 -11.19 -15.42 12.61
CA GLU A 91 -11.22 -14.29 11.67
C GLU A 91 -10.41 -14.54 10.40
N VAL A 92 -9.60 -15.59 10.37
CA VAL A 92 -8.76 -15.95 9.22
C VAL A 92 -9.52 -16.89 8.33
N LEU A 93 -10.16 -16.34 7.31
CA LEU A 93 -11.02 -17.06 6.39
C LEU A 93 -10.41 -17.08 4.98
N GLU A 94 -10.40 -18.26 4.35
CA GLU A 94 -9.84 -18.47 3.01
C GLU A 94 -10.60 -19.52 2.22
N TYR A 95 -10.50 -19.45 0.89
CA TYR A 95 -10.90 -20.52 0.00
C TYR A 95 -9.70 -21.40 -0.34
N TRP A 96 -9.95 -22.68 -0.53
CA TRP A 96 -8.97 -23.64 -1.03
C TRP A 96 -9.38 -24.07 -2.43
N ILE A 97 -8.77 -23.45 -3.42
CA ILE A 97 -9.07 -23.72 -4.83
C ILE A 97 -8.01 -24.69 -5.36
N PRO A 98 -8.38 -25.92 -5.76
CA PRO A 98 -7.45 -26.86 -6.37
C PRO A 98 -6.79 -26.29 -7.63
N ALA A 99 -5.56 -26.71 -7.93
CA ALA A 99 -4.82 -26.23 -9.09
C ALA A 99 -5.55 -26.47 -10.41
N GLU A 100 -6.24 -27.59 -10.54
CA GLU A 100 -7.05 -27.95 -11.70
C GLU A 100 -8.26 -27.03 -11.92
N GLU A 101 -8.77 -26.42 -10.86
CA GLU A 101 -9.90 -25.48 -10.91
C GLU A 101 -9.47 -24.04 -11.20
N LEU A 102 -8.17 -23.74 -11.19
CA LEU A 102 -7.69 -22.36 -11.31
C LEU A 102 -8.01 -21.72 -12.66
N GLY A 103 -8.12 -22.52 -13.72
CA GLY A 103 -8.58 -22.04 -15.03
C GLY A 103 -10.01 -21.49 -14.96
N ALA A 104 -10.95 -22.32 -14.46
CA ALA A 104 -12.33 -21.93 -14.25
C ALA A 104 -12.48 -20.79 -13.23
N PHE A 105 -11.65 -20.78 -12.18
CA PHE A 105 -11.59 -19.66 -11.23
C PHE A 105 -11.26 -18.33 -11.93
N ASN A 106 -10.23 -18.31 -12.77
CA ASN A 106 -9.83 -17.12 -13.52
C ASN A 106 -10.95 -16.61 -14.44
N GLU A 107 -11.70 -17.49 -15.10
CA GLU A 107 -12.86 -17.12 -15.94
C GLU A 107 -14.00 -16.49 -15.14
N ASN A 108 -14.04 -16.73 -13.83
CA ASN A 108 -15.04 -16.19 -12.92
C ASN A 108 -14.58 -14.94 -12.17
N ILE A 109 -13.34 -14.45 -12.39
CA ILE A 109 -12.91 -13.13 -11.92
C ILE A 109 -13.66 -12.06 -12.71
N THR A 110 -14.27 -11.12 -11.99
CA THR A 110 -14.98 -10.00 -12.59
C THR A 110 -14.10 -8.74 -12.58
N GLY A 111 -13.85 -8.18 -13.77
CA GLY A 111 -12.98 -7.02 -13.92
C GLY A 111 -11.48 -7.39 -13.94
N VAL A 112 -10.69 -6.75 -13.12
CA VAL A 112 -9.23 -6.93 -13.05
C VAL A 112 -8.76 -7.17 -11.61
N ILE A 113 -7.69 -7.93 -11.48
CA ILE A 113 -6.92 -8.02 -10.24
C ILE A 113 -6.23 -6.66 -10.04
N ARG A 114 -6.22 -6.13 -8.81
CA ARG A 114 -5.63 -4.82 -8.50
C ARG A 114 -4.63 -4.96 -7.38
N GLU A 115 -3.44 -4.40 -7.54
CA GLU A 115 -2.55 -4.16 -6.40
C GLU A 115 -3.19 -3.10 -5.51
N VAL A 116 -3.32 -3.39 -4.22
CA VAL A 116 -3.91 -2.47 -3.23
C VAL A 116 -2.95 -2.08 -2.12
N ALA A 117 -1.86 -2.83 -1.94
CA ALA A 117 -0.76 -2.45 -1.06
C ALA A 117 0.54 -3.14 -1.50
N ARG A 118 1.66 -2.46 -1.25
CA ARG A 118 3.02 -2.96 -1.43
C ARG A 118 3.83 -2.65 -0.18
N TYR A 119 4.49 -3.66 0.34
CA TYR A 119 5.39 -3.57 1.48
C TYR A 119 6.82 -3.85 1.04
N LEU A 120 7.77 -3.14 1.64
CA LEU A 120 9.21 -3.34 1.42
C LEU A 120 9.88 -3.72 2.73
N GLY A 121 11.04 -4.35 2.63
CA GLY A 121 11.90 -4.66 3.76
C GLY A 121 12.62 -3.43 4.33
N PRO A 122 13.44 -3.64 5.37
CA PRO A 122 14.14 -2.55 6.05
C PRO A 122 15.02 -1.73 5.11
N VAL A 123 14.97 -0.41 5.27
CA VAL A 123 15.90 0.51 4.61
C VAL A 123 17.24 0.48 5.35
N PRO A 124 18.38 0.27 4.65
CA PRO A 124 19.71 0.23 5.26
C PRO A 124 20.10 1.58 5.89
N ASP A 125 20.94 1.53 6.94
CA ASP A 125 21.51 2.74 7.57
C ASP A 125 22.26 3.61 6.56
N GLU A 126 23.01 2.99 5.64
CA GLU A 126 23.77 3.71 4.63
C GLU A 126 22.90 4.63 3.75
N GLU A 127 21.67 4.23 3.44
CA GLU A 127 20.75 5.05 2.63
C GLU A 127 20.30 6.29 3.43
N PHE A 128 20.04 6.13 4.74
CA PHE A 128 19.76 7.26 5.62
C PHE A 128 20.96 8.20 5.72
N ASP A 129 22.13 7.65 6.02
CA ASP A 129 23.35 8.44 6.23
C ASP A 129 23.72 9.26 4.99
N GLN A 130 23.59 8.68 3.79
CA GLN A 130 23.81 9.37 2.53
C GLN A 130 22.80 10.50 2.29
N ALA A 131 21.50 10.22 2.48
CA ALA A 131 20.46 11.22 2.28
C ALA A 131 20.53 12.34 3.33
N GLU A 132 20.77 12.02 4.60
CA GLU A 132 20.92 12.99 5.69
C GLU A 132 22.16 13.86 5.51
N ALA A 133 23.28 13.30 5.04
CA ALA A 133 24.48 14.07 4.71
C ALA A 133 24.23 15.05 3.56
N ALA A 134 23.53 14.62 2.50
CA ALA A 134 23.18 15.48 1.37
C ALA A 134 22.20 16.61 1.77
N LEU A 135 21.22 16.29 2.62
CA LEU A 135 20.22 17.24 3.10
C LEU A 135 20.78 18.17 4.20
N GLY A 136 21.87 17.78 4.86
CA GLY A 136 22.42 18.44 6.05
C GLY A 136 21.48 18.38 7.27
N ARG A 137 20.61 17.36 7.34
CA ARG A 137 19.55 17.22 8.36
C ARG A 137 19.17 15.76 8.52
N GLN A 138 18.64 15.44 9.70
CA GLN A 138 18.18 14.08 10.04
C GLN A 138 16.68 13.91 9.78
N PHE A 139 16.29 12.74 9.33
CA PHE A 139 14.88 12.34 9.29
C PHE A 139 14.31 12.23 10.72
N PRO A 140 13.00 12.45 10.91
CA PRO A 140 12.37 12.21 12.20
C PRO A 140 12.66 10.78 12.69
N ALA A 141 13.03 10.64 13.97
CA ALA A 141 13.42 9.34 14.54
C ALA A 141 12.33 8.27 14.33
N ALA A 142 11.05 8.61 14.53
CA ALA A 142 9.93 7.71 14.31
C ALA A 142 9.82 7.28 12.83
N TRP A 143 10.16 8.15 11.87
CA TRP A 143 10.19 7.80 10.46
C TRP A 143 11.31 6.83 10.13
N ARG A 144 12.52 7.08 10.65
CA ARG A 144 13.65 6.17 10.49
C ARG A 144 13.34 4.80 11.08
N GLU A 145 12.83 4.75 12.33
CA GLU A 145 12.41 3.49 12.97
C GLU A 145 11.38 2.73 12.14
N TYR A 146 10.40 3.42 11.58
CA TYR A 146 9.37 2.81 10.73
C TYR A 146 9.95 2.18 9.47
N LEU A 147 10.78 2.90 8.73
CA LEU A 147 11.39 2.41 7.49
C LEU A 147 12.45 1.31 7.74
N GLN A 148 13.03 1.25 8.93
CA GLN A 148 13.96 0.19 9.37
C GLN A 148 13.23 -1.01 9.98
N GLY A 149 11.93 -0.93 10.16
CA GLY A 149 11.11 -2.05 10.61
C GLY A 149 11.12 -3.22 9.63
N GLN A 150 10.70 -4.41 10.10
CA GLN A 150 10.71 -5.64 9.30
C GLN A 150 10.01 -5.49 7.94
N ALA A 151 8.94 -4.72 7.89
CA ALA A 151 8.21 -4.40 6.67
C ALA A 151 7.44 -3.10 6.85
N TRP A 152 7.54 -2.19 5.89
CA TRP A 152 6.83 -0.90 5.88
C TRP A 152 6.02 -0.75 4.58
N LEU A 153 4.92 0.01 4.64
CA LEU A 153 4.07 0.30 3.48
C LEU A 153 4.81 1.22 2.52
N SER A 154 5.17 0.74 1.35
CA SER A 154 5.75 1.58 0.29
C SER A 154 4.68 2.32 -0.50
N ARG A 155 3.53 1.67 -0.76
CA ARG A 155 2.37 2.31 -1.37
C ARG A 155 1.10 1.50 -1.11
N GLY A 156 -0.02 2.17 -1.08
CA GLY A 156 -1.29 1.46 -0.94
C GLY A 156 -2.49 2.35 -0.69
N TRP A 157 -3.65 1.73 -0.82
CA TRP A 157 -4.93 2.31 -0.46
C TRP A 157 -5.21 2.10 1.02
N MET A 158 -5.65 3.14 1.70
CA MET A 158 -6.22 3.03 3.04
C MET A 158 -7.68 2.58 2.95
N GLU A 159 -8.24 2.08 4.03
CA GLU A 159 -9.67 1.73 4.09
C GLU A 159 -10.57 2.97 3.96
N THR A 160 -10.04 4.11 4.31
CA THR A 160 -10.67 5.44 4.16
C THR A 160 -10.77 5.94 2.72
N GLY A 161 -10.16 5.22 1.76
CA GLY A 161 -10.06 5.63 0.35
C GLY A 161 -8.88 6.53 0.03
N SER A 162 -8.03 6.88 1.00
CA SER A 162 -6.78 7.59 0.75
C SER A 162 -5.75 6.67 0.10
N TYR A 163 -5.01 7.16 -0.89
CA TYR A 163 -3.87 6.45 -1.47
C TYR A 163 -2.57 7.11 -1.04
N LEU A 164 -1.58 6.31 -0.70
CA LEU A 164 -0.26 6.76 -0.28
C LEU A 164 0.84 6.08 -1.09
N THR A 165 1.88 6.84 -1.40
CA THR A 165 3.21 6.34 -1.74
C THR A 165 4.18 6.96 -0.74
N LEU A 166 4.88 6.12 0.01
CA LEU A 166 5.90 6.54 0.98
C LEU A 166 7.27 6.30 0.38
N LEU A 167 8.21 7.16 0.72
CA LEU A 167 9.52 7.22 0.08
C LEU A 167 10.62 6.73 1.01
N THR A 168 11.62 6.06 0.42
CA THR A 168 12.90 5.84 1.08
C THR A 168 13.68 7.17 1.17
N PRO A 169 14.71 7.28 2.03
CA PRO A 169 15.53 8.48 2.11
C PRO A 169 16.15 8.91 0.78
N GLY A 170 16.65 7.95 0.00
CA GLY A 170 17.20 8.23 -1.34
C GLY A 170 16.15 8.77 -2.31
N LYS A 171 14.94 8.21 -2.28
CA LYS A 171 13.83 8.70 -3.12
C LYS A 171 13.31 10.06 -2.65
N SER A 172 13.34 10.34 -1.35
CA SER A 172 13.05 11.67 -0.79
C SER A 172 14.00 12.72 -1.35
N LEU A 173 15.31 12.41 -1.39
CA LEU A 173 16.34 13.28 -1.96
C LEU A 173 16.12 13.52 -3.45
N GLU A 174 15.98 12.47 -4.25
CA GLU A 174 15.70 12.57 -5.70
C GLU A 174 14.46 13.43 -5.99
N MET A 175 13.41 13.26 -5.21
CA MET A 175 12.18 14.04 -5.39
C MET A 175 12.38 15.50 -4.97
N GLY A 176 13.15 15.77 -3.90
CA GLY A 176 13.53 17.12 -3.47
C GLY A 176 14.33 17.87 -4.53
N GLU A 177 15.27 17.20 -5.20
CA GLU A 177 16.03 17.76 -6.31
C GLU A 177 15.13 18.07 -7.52
N ALA A 178 14.23 17.16 -7.88
CA ALA A 178 13.27 17.39 -8.97
C ALA A 178 12.27 18.52 -8.69
N TRP A 179 12.06 18.83 -7.40
CA TRP A 179 11.17 19.90 -6.94
C TRP A 179 11.95 21.13 -6.44
N GLU A 180 13.03 21.49 -7.08
CA GLU A 180 14.01 22.50 -6.65
C GLU A 180 13.36 23.85 -6.28
N LEU A 181 12.49 24.39 -7.13
CA LEU A 181 11.85 25.69 -6.88
C LEU A 181 10.98 25.68 -5.61
N ALA A 182 10.23 24.60 -5.39
CA ALA A 182 9.38 24.48 -4.22
C ALA A 182 10.19 24.21 -2.93
N ALA A 183 11.31 23.48 -3.02
CA ALA A 183 12.20 23.27 -1.88
C ALA A 183 12.84 24.58 -1.38
N GLN A 184 13.11 25.52 -2.27
CA GLN A 184 13.59 26.87 -1.89
C GLN A 184 12.54 27.68 -1.10
N LEU A 185 11.27 27.52 -1.46
CA LEU A 185 10.15 28.18 -0.78
C LEU A 185 9.78 27.49 0.54
N HIS A 186 10.21 26.24 0.71
CA HIS A 186 9.97 25.43 1.91
C HIS A 186 11.29 25.05 2.58
N PRO A 187 12.05 26.02 3.14
CA PRO A 187 13.32 25.71 3.80
C PRO A 187 13.10 24.68 4.90
N GLY A 188 13.95 23.66 4.95
CA GLY A 188 13.81 22.58 5.91
C GLY A 188 12.91 21.41 5.47
N VAL A 189 12.33 21.46 4.29
CA VAL A 189 11.44 20.40 3.81
C VAL A 189 12.18 19.06 3.70
N MET A 190 11.51 18.00 4.18
CA MET A 190 11.86 16.61 3.92
C MET A 190 10.60 15.93 3.40
N ILE A 191 10.70 15.27 2.25
CA ILE A 191 9.57 14.64 1.59
C ILE A 191 9.45 13.19 2.07
N LEU A 192 8.35 12.86 2.72
CA LEU A 192 8.09 11.51 3.24
C LEU A 192 7.28 10.66 2.24
N GLY A 193 6.55 11.31 1.34
CA GLY A 193 5.67 10.61 0.41
C GLY A 193 4.78 11.53 -0.40
N THR A 194 3.75 10.93 -1.01
CA THR A 194 2.74 11.61 -1.81
C THR A 194 1.39 10.91 -1.72
N GLY A 195 0.31 11.65 -1.94
CA GLY A 195 -1.04 11.10 -2.06
C GLY A 195 -1.39 10.60 -3.46
N GLY A 196 -0.41 10.50 -4.37
CA GLY A 196 -0.63 10.05 -5.75
C GLY A 196 -1.13 11.14 -6.70
N SER A 197 -1.17 12.40 -6.26
CA SER A 197 -1.51 13.58 -7.04
C SER A 197 -0.40 14.63 -6.97
N ARG A 198 -0.75 15.90 -6.93
CA ARG A 198 0.22 17.01 -6.85
C ARG A 198 0.71 17.33 -5.45
N GLU A 199 0.12 16.68 -4.45
CA GLU A 199 0.45 16.95 -3.04
C GLU A 199 1.56 16.02 -2.57
N LEU A 200 2.52 16.60 -1.86
CA LEU A 200 3.60 15.92 -1.17
C LEU A 200 3.30 15.84 0.32
N LEU A 201 3.58 14.69 0.91
CA LEU A 201 3.64 14.50 2.36
C LEU A 201 5.04 14.91 2.82
N VAL A 202 5.12 15.93 3.64
CA VAL A 202 6.39 16.54 4.06
C VAL A 202 6.44 16.75 5.55
N VAL A 203 7.65 16.97 6.07
CA VAL A 203 7.89 17.52 7.41
C VAL A 203 8.84 18.71 7.30
N ASP A 204 8.70 19.67 8.21
CA ASP A 204 9.69 20.74 8.42
C ASP A 204 10.75 20.26 9.41
N SER A 205 11.89 19.83 8.90
CA SER A 205 12.99 19.29 9.72
C SER A 205 13.65 20.31 10.66
N ARG A 206 13.29 21.59 10.56
CA ARG A 206 13.78 22.64 11.49
C ARG A 206 13.06 22.57 12.84
N ASP A 207 11.86 21.99 12.88
CA ASP A 207 11.10 21.74 14.09
C ASP A 207 10.96 20.23 14.32
N PRO A 208 11.62 19.66 15.33
CA PRO A 208 11.53 18.23 15.65
C PRO A 208 10.11 17.75 16.00
N LEU A 209 9.20 18.68 16.32
CA LEU A 209 7.80 18.38 16.65
C LEU A 209 6.85 18.69 15.49
N ALA A 210 7.38 19.11 14.34
CA ALA A 210 6.56 19.40 13.18
C ALA A 210 5.69 18.17 12.80
N PRO A 211 4.39 18.38 12.55
CA PRO A 211 3.55 17.31 12.03
C PRO A 211 3.93 17.00 10.59
N VAL A 212 3.49 15.83 10.10
CA VAL A 212 3.37 15.59 8.67
C VAL A 212 2.41 16.63 8.11
N ALA A 213 2.75 17.22 6.99
CA ALA A 213 1.93 18.20 6.30
C ALA A 213 1.77 17.85 4.82
N LEU A 214 0.68 18.30 4.20
CA LEU A 214 0.51 18.30 2.76
C LEU A 214 0.96 19.64 2.19
N VAL A 215 1.72 19.58 1.12
CA VAL A 215 2.16 20.75 0.35
C VAL A 215 1.90 20.47 -1.12
N ASP A 216 1.16 21.35 -1.80
CA ASP A 216 1.01 21.30 -3.27
C ASP A 216 2.35 21.66 -3.92
N VAL A 217 2.73 20.98 -5.00
CA VAL A 217 3.97 21.25 -5.74
C VAL A 217 4.05 22.67 -6.32
N ALA A 218 2.94 23.39 -6.43
CA ALA A 218 2.88 24.79 -6.84
C ALA A 218 2.75 25.77 -5.66
N SER A 219 2.91 25.27 -4.41
CA SER A 219 2.83 26.09 -3.19
C SER A 219 3.95 27.13 -3.15
N ASP A 220 3.64 28.28 -2.57
CA ASP A 220 4.54 29.43 -2.40
C ASP A 220 5.21 29.50 -1.03
N GLY A 221 5.08 28.46 -0.20
CA GLY A 221 5.77 28.34 1.08
C GLY A 221 4.97 27.62 2.16
N TRP A 222 5.58 27.51 3.34
CA TRP A 222 5.01 26.80 4.50
C TRP A 222 3.66 27.34 4.97
N ALA A 223 3.34 28.61 4.67
CA ALA A 223 2.06 29.20 5.05
C ALA A 223 0.85 28.52 4.40
N SER A 224 1.04 27.85 3.26
CA SER A 224 0.00 27.10 2.55
C SER A 224 0.02 25.59 2.87
N ALA A 225 0.95 25.12 3.70
CA ALA A 225 1.00 23.72 4.11
C ALA A 225 -0.20 23.37 5.00
N VAL A 226 -0.82 22.22 4.72
CA VAL A 226 -1.96 21.71 5.48
C VAL A 226 -1.48 20.64 6.46
N PRO A 227 -1.44 20.96 7.78
CA PRO A 227 -1.01 20.00 8.79
C PRO A 227 -1.91 18.77 8.80
N GLN A 228 -1.33 17.59 8.94
CA GLN A 228 -2.01 16.31 9.08
C GLN A 228 -1.92 15.83 10.53
N LEU A 229 -0.94 14.98 10.81
CA LEU A 229 -0.75 14.33 12.11
C LEU A 229 0.71 14.41 12.55
N PRO A 230 0.99 14.36 13.86
CA PRO A 230 2.35 14.07 14.33
C PRO A 230 2.89 12.79 13.67
N VAL A 231 4.21 12.76 13.35
CA VAL A 231 4.82 11.67 12.57
C VAL A 231 4.49 10.28 13.11
N GLY A 232 4.60 10.07 14.42
CA GLY A 232 4.30 8.78 15.04
C GLY A 232 2.82 8.39 14.93
N GLN A 233 1.90 9.34 15.03
CA GLN A 233 0.47 9.07 14.84
C GLN A 233 0.15 8.79 13.37
N PHE A 234 0.74 9.54 12.45
CA PHE A 234 0.63 9.28 11.01
C PHE A 234 1.03 7.84 10.67
N ILE A 235 2.19 7.40 11.16
CA ILE A 235 2.66 6.03 10.98
C ILE A 235 1.65 5.02 11.55
N SER A 236 1.14 5.25 12.76
CA SER A 236 0.18 4.36 13.40
C SER A 236 -1.11 4.22 12.59
N GLU A 237 -1.62 5.31 12.04
CA GLU A 237 -2.83 5.28 11.20
C GLU A 237 -2.58 4.66 9.82
N VAL A 238 -1.40 4.85 9.24
CA VAL A 238 -0.97 4.17 8.00
C VAL A 238 -0.92 2.65 8.21
N GLU A 239 -0.32 2.21 9.30
CA GLU A 239 -0.21 0.79 9.65
C GLU A 239 -1.57 0.15 9.95
N ALA A 240 -2.48 0.89 10.57
CA ALA A 240 -3.85 0.47 10.80
C ALA A 240 -4.73 0.55 9.52
N GLY A 241 -4.26 1.21 8.45
CA GLY A 241 -5.05 1.45 7.24
C GLY A 241 -6.13 2.51 7.39
N THR A 242 -6.10 3.28 8.47
CA THR A 242 -7.15 4.24 8.86
C THR A 242 -6.82 5.69 8.50
N PHE A 243 -5.59 5.96 8.03
CA PHE A 243 -5.19 7.32 7.66
C PHE A 243 -6.13 7.91 6.60
N ARG A 244 -6.49 9.16 6.82
CA ARG A 244 -7.29 9.98 5.88
C ARG A 244 -6.66 11.36 5.75
N PHE A 245 -6.53 11.83 4.52
CA PHE A 245 -6.12 13.21 4.28
C PHE A 245 -7.12 14.21 4.84
N THR A 246 -6.59 15.25 5.50
CA THR A 246 -7.34 16.43 5.92
C THR A 246 -7.05 17.54 4.93
N TRP A 247 -8.10 18.19 4.39
CA TRP A 247 -8.01 19.29 3.45
C TRP A 247 -8.59 20.55 4.07
N GLU A 248 -7.97 21.70 3.87
CA GLU A 248 -8.60 22.96 4.27
C GLU A 248 -9.92 23.13 3.50
N GLY A 249 -11.02 23.19 4.21
CA GLY A 249 -12.37 23.31 3.65
C GLY A 249 -13.27 22.09 3.82
N ALA A 250 -12.73 20.92 4.19
CA ALA A 250 -13.54 19.71 4.49
C ALA A 250 -14.21 19.75 5.89
N VAL A 251 -13.98 20.79 6.69
CA VAL A 251 -14.51 20.95 8.06
C VAL A 251 -15.67 21.97 8.08
N LYS A 252 -16.55 21.92 7.10
CA LYS A 252 -17.87 22.60 7.17
C LYS A 252 -18.90 21.77 6.42
N SER A 253 -19.41 20.75 7.07
CA SER A 253 -20.76 20.23 6.82
C SER A 253 -21.28 19.50 8.05
#